data_18e6ff2fa29d45a76f16beedffbedd9e
#
_entry.id   18e6ff2fa29d45a76f16beedffbedd9e
#
_cell.length_a   1.000
_cell.length_b   1.000
_cell.length_c   1.000
_cell.angle_alpha   90.00
_cell.angle_beta   90.00
_cell.angle_gamma   90.00
#
_symmetry.space_group_name_H-M   'P 1'
#
loop_
_entity.id
_entity.type
_entity.pdbx_description
1 polymer ?
#
loop_
_entity_poly.entity_id
_entity_poly.type
_entity_poly.pdbx_seq_one_letter_code
_entity_poly.pdbx_strand_id
1 'polypeptide(L)'
;MGDKMSAANVLKFMKEKEAEFVDLRFTDPRGKLQHLTMDASIVDEGMLNEGVFFDGSSIAGWKAINESDMILKPDTARMFMDPFTSHNTVVLFCDILDAIKKDPYERDPRGVAKKAEEYLKASGIGDKAFFGPEPEFFVFDDVRIKNDMNECGFKLDSKEGPYNSGKEYENGNMGHRPQIKGGYFPVPPVDSEQDMRGEYLKNLKEVGIKVEKHHHEVAPSQHELGMYFGTLVNQADNVQLYKYVVQMVTHSFGKTATFMPKPVAGDNGSGM
;
A
#
# COMPACT_ATOMS: atom_id res chain seq x y z
N MET A 1 25.49 3.70 1.43
CA MET A 1 25.25 2.39 2.04
C MET A 1 24.60 2.68 3.37
N GLY A 2 23.27 2.55 3.48
CA GLY A 2 22.63 2.55 4.79
C GLY A 2 23.10 1.30 5.52
N ASP A 3 23.56 1.44 6.76
CA ASP A 3 23.85 0.29 7.62
C ASP A 3 22.63 -0.64 7.57
N LYS A 4 22.86 -1.92 7.21
CA LYS A 4 21.83 -2.94 7.38
C LYS A 4 21.47 -2.93 8.85
N MET A 5 20.27 -2.46 9.16
CA MET A 5 19.80 -2.53 10.53
C MET A 5 19.78 -4.01 10.92
N SER A 6 20.40 -4.33 12.05
CA SER A 6 20.49 -5.70 12.56
C SER A 6 19.21 -6.04 13.34
N ALA A 7 18.96 -7.31 13.61
CA ALA A 7 17.92 -7.74 14.53
C ALA A 7 17.98 -6.99 15.87
N ALA A 8 19.18 -6.75 16.39
CA ALA A 8 19.38 -5.95 17.61
C ALA A 8 18.85 -4.51 17.50
N ASN A 9 18.97 -3.88 16.33
CA ASN A 9 18.41 -2.54 16.11
C ASN A 9 16.88 -2.56 16.08
N VAL A 10 16.25 -3.61 15.54
CA VAL A 10 14.80 -3.79 15.58
C VAL A 10 14.33 -3.93 17.02
N LEU A 11 14.96 -4.79 17.82
CA LEU A 11 14.62 -4.98 19.23
C LEU A 11 14.82 -3.70 20.05
N LYS A 12 15.88 -2.94 19.76
CA LYS A 12 16.09 -1.61 20.37
C LYS A 12 14.96 -0.65 20.01
N PHE A 13 14.58 -0.56 18.74
CA PHE A 13 13.49 0.29 18.27
C PHE A 13 12.16 -0.11 18.91
N MET A 14 11.84 -1.41 18.97
CA MET A 14 10.65 -1.92 19.64
C MET A 14 10.58 -1.47 21.10
N LYS A 15 11.71 -1.56 21.82
CA LYS A 15 11.80 -1.11 23.21
C LYS A 15 11.63 0.41 23.36
N GLU A 16 12.29 1.20 22.51
CA GLU A 16 12.20 2.67 22.53
C GLU A 16 10.80 3.18 22.18
N LYS A 17 10.05 2.42 21.38
CA LYS A 17 8.69 2.75 20.95
C LYS A 17 7.60 2.07 21.79
N GLU A 18 8.01 1.36 22.86
CA GLU A 18 7.10 0.63 23.73
C GLU A 18 6.13 -0.25 22.92
N ALA A 19 6.67 -0.98 21.95
CA ALA A 19 5.90 -1.81 21.03
C ALA A 19 5.14 -2.91 21.79
N GLU A 20 3.84 -3.00 21.57
CA GLU A 20 2.98 -4.06 22.05
C GLU A 20 2.87 -5.20 21.02
N PHE A 21 2.92 -4.85 19.74
CA PHE A 21 2.82 -5.80 18.63
C PHE A 21 3.89 -5.58 17.56
N VAL A 22 4.18 -6.66 16.83
CA VAL A 22 5.00 -6.65 15.61
C VAL A 22 4.16 -7.20 14.47
N ASP A 23 4.02 -6.42 13.41
CA ASP A 23 3.22 -6.75 12.23
C ASP A 23 4.14 -7.09 11.05
N LEU A 24 4.11 -8.34 10.64
CA LEU A 24 4.91 -8.88 9.54
C LEU A 24 4.10 -8.79 8.24
N ARG A 25 4.53 -7.93 7.31
CA ARG A 25 3.81 -7.67 6.05
C ARG A 25 4.53 -8.26 4.85
N PHE A 26 3.76 -8.84 3.95
CA PHE A 26 4.28 -9.42 2.70
C PHE A 26 3.28 -9.23 1.55
N THR A 27 3.76 -9.32 0.32
CA THR A 27 2.94 -9.16 -0.88
C THR A 27 2.62 -10.52 -1.48
N ASP A 28 1.36 -10.79 -1.76
CA ASP A 28 0.95 -12.02 -2.45
C ASP A 28 1.12 -11.91 -3.99
N PRO A 29 0.96 -13.02 -4.76
CA PRO A 29 1.12 -13.00 -6.21
C PRO A 29 0.13 -12.09 -6.97
N ARG A 30 -0.94 -11.66 -6.31
CA ARG A 30 -1.91 -10.70 -6.87
C ARG A 30 -1.58 -9.25 -6.56
N GLY A 31 -0.45 -9.00 -5.88
CA GLY A 31 -0.05 -7.66 -5.43
C GLY A 31 -0.82 -7.15 -4.20
N LYS A 32 -1.53 -8.01 -3.49
CA LYS A 32 -2.21 -7.66 -2.24
C LYS A 32 -1.24 -7.71 -1.08
N LEU A 33 -1.25 -6.66 -0.25
CA LEU A 33 -0.51 -6.65 1.02
C LEU A 33 -1.23 -7.54 2.03
N GLN A 34 -0.54 -8.53 2.55
CA GLN A 34 -0.98 -9.46 3.58
C GLN A 34 -0.18 -9.22 4.85
N HIS A 35 -0.69 -9.66 6.01
CA HIS A 35 0.03 -9.50 7.27
C HIS A 35 -0.25 -10.61 8.28
N LEU A 36 0.64 -10.71 9.26
CA LEU A 36 0.54 -11.52 10.48
C LEU A 36 1.03 -10.66 11.64
N THR A 37 0.23 -10.50 12.68
CA THR A 37 0.59 -9.74 13.87
C THR A 37 0.99 -10.66 15.00
N MET A 38 2.10 -10.35 15.67
CA MET A 38 2.65 -11.09 16.81
C MET A 38 2.70 -10.21 18.04
N ASP A 39 2.58 -10.82 19.22
CA ASP A 39 2.88 -10.16 20.49
C ASP A 39 4.37 -9.80 20.56
N ALA A 40 4.70 -8.55 20.90
CA ALA A 40 6.07 -8.07 20.91
C ALA A 40 6.96 -8.83 21.92
N SER A 41 6.38 -9.39 22.98
CA SER A 41 7.11 -10.10 24.04
C SER A 41 7.76 -11.42 23.59
N ILE A 42 7.25 -12.02 22.50
CA ILE A 42 7.79 -13.27 21.94
C ILE A 42 8.76 -13.04 20.79
N VAL A 43 8.97 -11.78 20.38
CA VAL A 43 9.87 -11.43 19.29
C VAL A 43 11.29 -11.28 19.82
N ASP A 44 12.17 -12.14 19.36
CA ASP A 44 13.58 -12.15 19.73
C ASP A 44 14.52 -12.08 18.51
N GLU A 45 15.81 -12.08 18.75
CA GLU A 45 16.82 -12.06 17.70
C GLU A 45 16.79 -13.31 16.81
N GLY A 46 16.46 -14.47 17.39
CA GLY A 46 16.32 -15.74 16.67
C GLY A 46 15.16 -15.65 15.66
N MET A 47 14.00 -15.21 16.09
CA MET A 47 12.83 -15.01 15.24
C MET A 47 13.12 -14.00 14.11
N LEU A 48 13.75 -12.88 14.41
CA LEU A 48 14.08 -11.88 13.40
C LEU A 48 15.11 -12.41 12.37
N ASN A 49 16.01 -13.32 12.79
CA ASN A 49 17.03 -13.91 11.92
C ASN A 49 16.55 -15.15 11.16
N GLU A 50 15.65 -15.95 11.72
CA GLU A 50 15.19 -17.20 11.12
C GLU A 50 13.84 -17.05 10.41
N GLY A 51 13.00 -16.13 10.88
CA GLY A 51 11.63 -15.91 10.40
C GLY A 51 10.60 -16.74 11.14
N VAL A 52 9.35 -16.64 10.68
CA VAL A 52 8.16 -17.26 11.28
C VAL A 52 7.49 -18.17 10.27
N PHE A 53 7.15 -19.38 10.68
CA PHE A 53 6.39 -20.31 9.85
C PHE A 53 4.94 -19.86 9.69
N PHE A 54 4.40 -20.06 8.50
CA PHE A 54 2.99 -19.84 8.19
C PHE A 54 2.49 -20.80 7.12
N ASP A 55 1.17 -20.93 7.00
CA ASP A 55 0.53 -21.77 5.99
C ASP A 55 0.42 -21.04 4.64
N GLY A 56 1.33 -21.35 3.71
CA GLY A 56 1.33 -20.81 2.36
C GLY A 56 0.25 -21.36 1.45
N SER A 57 -0.44 -22.45 1.83
CA SER A 57 -1.56 -23.00 1.03
C SER A 57 -2.79 -22.11 1.09
N SER A 58 -2.90 -21.28 2.12
CA SER A 58 -3.95 -20.28 2.27
C SER A 58 -3.75 -19.04 1.38
N ILE A 59 -2.58 -18.92 0.73
CA ILE A 59 -2.30 -17.84 -0.23
C ILE A 59 -2.49 -18.38 -1.66
N ALA A 60 -3.44 -17.81 -2.37
CA ALA A 60 -3.78 -18.26 -3.72
C ALA A 60 -2.59 -18.19 -4.68
N GLY A 61 -2.27 -19.30 -5.32
CA GLY A 61 -1.19 -19.43 -6.31
C GLY A 61 0.19 -19.77 -5.73
N TRP A 62 0.30 -20.02 -4.41
CA TRP A 62 1.57 -20.43 -3.81
C TRP A 62 1.70 -21.95 -3.69
N LYS A 63 1.33 -22.53 -2.58
CA LYS A 63 1.58 -23.94 -2.26
C LYS A 63 0.31 -24.78 -2.27
N ALA A 64 0.45 -26.09 -2.45
CA ALA A 64 -0.60 -27.05 -2.18
C ALA A 64 -0.63 -27.41 -0.68
N ILE A 65 -1.75 -27.92 -0.20
CA ILE A 65 -1.97 -28.21 1.22
C ILE A 65 -0.98 -29.23 1.81
N ASN A 66 -0.45 -30.12 0.98
CA ASN A 66 0.53 -31.14 1.37
C ASN A 66 1.98 -30.61 1.47
N GLU A 67 2.22 -29.37 1.07
CA GLU A 67 3.50 -28.67 1.14
C GLU A 67 3.33 -27.23 1.64
N SER A 68 2.45 -27.03 2.61
CA SER A 68 1.92 -25.73 2.99
C SER A 68 2.91 -24.81 3.71
N ASP A 69 3.86 -25.39 4.44
CA ASP A 69 4.76 -24.61 5.30
C ASP A 69 5.69 -23.70 4.49
N MET A 70 5.71 -22.44 4.88
CA MET A 70 6.57 -21.38 4.37
C MET A 70 7.07 -20.50 5.51
N ILE A 71 8.06 -19.67 5.24
CA ILE A 71 8.66 -18.77 6.25
C ILE A 71 8.49 -17.32 5.83
N LEU A 72 7.93 -16.50 6.73
CA LEU A 72 8.01 -15.05 6.70
C LEU A 72 9.35 -14.62 7.29
N LYS A 73 10.26 -14.12 6.45
CA LYS A 73 11.58 -13.64 6.85
C LYS A 73 11.58 -12.13 6.94
N PRO A 74 11.59 -11.52 8.15
CA PRO A 74 11.59 -10.07 8.29
C PRO A 74 12.83 -9.44 7.64
N ASP A 75 12.61 -8.36 6.88
CA ASP A 75 13.68 -7.50 6.40
C ASP A 75 13.94 -6.40 7.42
N THR A 76 15.05 -6.53 8.14
CA THR A 76 15.42 -5.57 9.19
C THR A 76 15.94 -4.24 8.66
N ALA A 77 16.06 -4.07 7.34
CA ALA A 77 16.53 -2.82 6.74
C ALA A 77 15.50 -1.68 6.82
N ARG A 78 14.25 -2.01 7.03
CA ARG A 78 13.17 -1.02 7.14
C ARG A 78 12.15 -1.44 8.20
N MET A 79 11.88 -0.53 9.12
CA MET A 79 10.83 -0.67 10.12
C MET A 79 10.19 0.70 10.39
N PHE A 80 8.95 0.70 10.82
CA PHE A 80 8.23 1.92 11.20
C PHE A 80 7.11 1.57 12.19
N MET A 81 6.59 2.60 12.89
CA MET A 81 5.37 2.48 13.68
C MET A 81 4.16 2.62 12.77
N ASP A 82 3.16 1.76 12.93
CA ASP A 82 1.90 1.92 12.22
C ASP A 82 1.09 3.07 12.83
N PRO A 83 0.82 4.16 12.08
CA PRO A 83 0.09 5.31 12.62
C PRO A 83 -1.42 5.08 12.76
N PHE A 84 -1.94 3.94 12.33
CA PHE A 84 -3.38 3.67 12.25
C PHE A 84 -3.87 2.64 13.27
N THR A 85 -2.97 1.97 13.96
CA THR A 85 -3.33 1.01 15.01
C THR A 85 -3.50 1.70 16.36
N SER A 86 -4.45 1.22 17.18
CA SER A 86 -4.69 1.75 18.53
C SER A 86 -3.61 1.35 19.53
N HIS A 87 -2.83 0.32 19.21
CA HIS A 87 -1.73 -0.18 20.02
C HIS A 87 -0.41 0.06 19.31
N ASN A 88 0.66 0.26 20.06
CA ASN A 88 2.00 0.49 19.53
C ASN A 88 2.47 -0.72 18.72
N THR A 89 2.37 -0.63 17.40
CA THR A 89 2.68 -1.72 16.47
C THR A 89 3.85 -1.35 15.58
N VAL A 90 4.93 -2.14 15.65
CA VAL A 90 6.07 -2.06 14.74
C VAL A 90 5.78 -2.90 13.50
N VAL A 91 6.00 -2.34 12.32
CA VAL A 91 5.80 -3.02 11.04
C VAL A 91 7.15 -3.36 10.41
N LEU A 92 7.25 -4.60 9.90
CA LEU A 92 8.37 -5.10 9.10
C LEU A 92 7.84 -5.72 7.81
N PHE A 93 8.47 -5.38 6.68
CA PHE A 93 8.25 -6.15 5.44
C PHE A 93 9.01 -7.47 5.50
N CYS A 94 8.44 -8.51 4.89
CA CYS A 94 9.02 -9.84 4.87
C CYS A 94 9.30 -10.32 3.45
N ASP A 95 10.38 -11.08 3.31
CA ASP A 95 10.61 -11.99 2.19
C ASP A 95 9.97 -13.34 2.51
N ILE A 96 9.66 -14.10 1.49
CA ILE A 96 9.12 -15.46 1.65
C ILE A 96 10.19 -16.48 1.32
N LEU A 97 10.40 -17.43 2.24
CA LEU A 97 11.34 -18.52 2.05
C LEU A 97 10.60 -19.88 2.01
N ASP A 98 11.19 -20.81 1.26
CA ASP A 98 10.82 -22.22 1.33
C ASP A 98 11.17 -22.79 2.72
N ALA A 99 10.23 -23.52 3.33
CA ALA A 99 10.41 -24.01 4.71
C ALA A 99 11.52 -25.07 4.84
N ILE A 100 11.77 -25.86 3.80
CA ILE A 100 12.71 -26.97 3.81
C ILE A 100 14.11 -26.49 3.42
N LYS A 101 14.21 -25.80 2.27
CA LYS A 101 15.47 -25.35 1.70
C LYS A 101 15.98 -24.05 2.34
N LYS A 102 15.08 -23.27 2.93
CA LYS A 102 15.33 -21.91 3.43
C LYS A 102 15.83 -20.94 2.35
N ASP A 103 15.64 -21.29 1.08
CA ASP A 103 15.92 -20.43 -0.07
C ASP A 103 14.76 -19.48 -0.34
N PRO A 104 14.99 -18.31 -1.00
CA PRO A 104 13.94 -17.43 -1.43
C PRO A 104 12.90 -18.16 -2.30
N TYR A 105 11.62 -18.00 -1.94
CA TYR A 105 10.54 -18.64 -2.68
C TYR A 105 10.38 -17.99 -4.07
N GLU A 106 10.31 -18.82 -5.10
CA GLU A 106 10.35 -18.37 -6.50
C GLU A 106 9.18 -17.47 -6.93
N ARG A 107 8.01 -17.61 -6.26
CA ARG A 107 6.80 -16.83 -6.54
C ARG A 107 6.56 -15.70 -5.55
N ASP A 108 7.54 -15.38 -4.74
CA ASP A 108 7.52 -14.16 -3.91
C ASP A 108 7.74 -12.93 -4.80
N PRO A 109 6.75 -12.02 -4.95
CA PRO A 109 6.91 -10.82 -5.78
C PRO A 109 8.11 -9.96 -5.36
N ARG A 110 8.34 -9.83 -4.03
CA ARG A 110 9.48 -9.09 -3.49
C ARG A 110 10.81 -9.78 -3.80
N GLY A 111 10.84 -11.11 -3.73
CA GLY A 111 11.96 -11.94 -4.14
C GLY A 111 12.28 -11.82 -5.63
N VAL A 112 11.25 -11.72 -6.49
CA VAL A 112 11.43 -11.47 -7.93
C VAL A 112 12.07 -10.11 -8.19
N ALA A 113 11.64 -9.06 -7.47
CA ALA A 113 12.24 -7.72 -7.57
C ALA A 113 13.72 -7.73 -7.14
N LYS A 114 14.08 -8.43 -6.06
CA LYS A 114 15.47 -8.61 -5.62
C LYS A 114 16.33 -9.32 -6.69
N LYS A 115 15.81 -10.39 -7.28
CA LYS A 115 16.48 -11.10 -8.38
C LYS A 115 16.71 -10.20 -9.60
N ALA A 116 15.76 -9.31 -9.91
CA ALA A 116 15.92 -8.35 -10.99
C ALA A 116 17.04 -7.34 -10.73
N GLU A 117 17.19 -6.84 -9.48
CA GLU A 117 18.31 -5.96 -9.10
C GLU A 117 19.66 -6.69 -9.18
N GLU A 118 19.71 -7.96 -8.75
CA GLU A 118 20.90 -8.81 -8.85
C GLU A 118 21.28 -9.10 -10.31
N TYR A 119 20.27 -9.40 -11.16
CA TYR A 119 20.49 -9.64 -12.58
C TYR A 119 21.03 -8.40 -13.30
N LEU A 120 20.50 -7.21 -12.98
CA LEU A 120 21.01 -5.96 -13.56
C LEU A 120 22.53 -5.81 -13.29
N LYS A 121 22.96 -6.03 -12.05
CA LYS A 121 24.37 -5.97 -11.68
C LYS A 121 25.20 -7.04 -12.40
N ALA A 122 24.72 -8.28 -12.43
CA ALA A 122 25.41 -9.41 -13.07
C ALA A 122 25.54 -9.24 -14.59
N SER A 123 24.60 -8.56 -15.22
CA SER A 123 24.61 -8.27 -16.67
C SER A 123 25.66 -7.24 -17.09
N GLY A 124 26.18 -6.45 -16.14
CA GLY A 124 27.13 -5.36 -16.41
C GLY A 124 26.50 -4.13 -17.11
N ILE A 125 25.18 -4.11 -17.31
CA ILE A 125 24.47 -2.98 -17.92
C ILE A 125 24.41 -1.78 -16.97
N GLY A 126 24.25 -2.05 -15.67
CA GLY A 126 24.19 -1.01 -14.64
C GLY A 126 24.19 -1.57 -13.22
N ASP A 127 24.54 -0.73 -12.26
CA ASP A 127 24.56 -1.10 -10.84
C ASP A 127 23.21 -0.91 -10.16
N LYS A 128 22.38 0.01 -10.68
CA LYS A 128 21.07 0.40 -10.13
C LYS A 128 20.12 0.80 -11.23
N ALA A 129 18.85 0.45 -11.08
CA ALA A 129 17.74 1.02 -11.82
C ALA A 129 16.88 1.86 -10.86
N PHE A 130 16.42 3.02 -11.32
CA PHE A 130 15.55 3.90 -10.56
C PHE A 130 14.15 3.90 -11.14
N PHE A 131 13.17 3.93 -10.26
CA PHE A 131 11.75 3.92 -10.57
C PHE A 131 11.08 5.10 -9.86
N GLY A 132 10.25 5.84 -10.59
CA GLY A 132 9.43 6.93 -10.08
C GLY A 132 7.94 6.61 -10.30
N PRO A 133 7.32 5.78 -9.45
CA PRO A 133 5.90 5.48 -9.61
C PRO A 133 5.05 6.72 -9.28
N GLU A 134 4.01 6.92 -10.07
CA GLU A 134 3.03 8.02 -9.94
C GLU A 134 1.62 7.44 -9.78
N PRO A 135 1.36 6.66 -8.70
CA PRO A 135 0.10 5.95 -8.57
C PRO A 135 -1.05 6.91 -8.33
N GLU A 136 -1.97 6.93 -9.27
CA GLU A 136 -3.24 7.65 -9.16
C GLU A 136 -4.32 6.75 -8.53
N PHE A 137 -5.34 7.37 -7.95
CA PHE A 137 -6.44 6.65 -7.32
C PHE A 137 -7.71 7.48 -7.32
N PHE A 138 -8.85 6.80 -7.16
CA PHE A 138 -10.15 7.43 -6.99
C PHE A 138 -10.62 7.29 -5.54
N VAL A 139 -11.35 8.32 -5.07
CA VAL A 139 -12.02 8.32 -3.77
C VAL A 139 -13.50 8.51 -3.96
N PHE A 140 -14.30 7.60 -3.40
CA PHE A 140 -15.77 7.64 -3.49
C PHE A 140 -16.38 7.79 -2.10
N ASP A 141 -17.49 8.53 -2.04
CA ASP A 141 -18.31 8.68 -0.83
C ASP A 141 -19.08 7.39 -0.52
N ASP A 142 -19.52 6.66 -1.55
CA ASP A 142 -20.24 5.39 -1.39
C ASP A 142 -19.92 4.45 -2.56
N VAL A 143 -19.71 3.17 -2.25
CA VAL A 143 -19.50 2.09 -3.22
C VAL A 143 -20.41 0.93 -2.85
N ARG A 144 -21.34 0.59 -3.74
CA ARG A 144 -22.24 -0.56 -3.56
C ARG A 144 -21.98 -1.57 -4.66
N ILE A 145 -21.76 -2.81 -4.27
CA ILE A 145 -21.46 -3.91 -5.19
C ILE A 145 -22.57 -4.95 -5.07
N LYS A 146 -23.09 -5.39 -6.22
CA LYS A 146 -23.91 -6.58 -6.35
C LYS A 146 -23.17 -7.60 -7.16
N ASN A 147 -23.07 -8.80 -6.66
CA ASN A 147 -22.42 -9.92 -7.34
C ASN A 147 -23.20 -11.22 -7.03
N ASP A 148 -24.48 -11.19 -7.37
CA ASP A 148 -25.41 -12.30 -7.21
C ASP A 148 -25.53 -13.12 -8.49
N MET A 149 -26.11 -14.31 -8.41
CA MET A 149 -26.28 -15.20 -9.57
C MET A 149 -27.16 -14.60 -10.67
N ASN A 150 -28.08 -13.71 -10.32
CA ASN A 150 -29.07 -13.09 -11.20
C ASN A 150 -28.84 -11.60 -11.44
N GLU A 151 -27.93 -10.97 -10.70
CA GLU A 151 -27.64 -9.54 -10.83
C GLU A 151 -26.15 -9.26 -10.52
N CYS A 152 -25.48 -8.59 -11.45
CA CYS A 152 -24.10 -8.16 -11.26
C CYS A 152 -23.96 -6.69 -11.63
N GLY A 153 -23.31 -5.91 -10.77
CA GLY A 153 -23.07 -4.51 -11.01
C GLY A 153 -22.51 -3.76 -9.81
N PHE A 154 -22.24 -2.49 -9.99
CA PHE A 154 -21.80 -1.61 -8.92
C PHE A 154 -22.42 -0.23 -9.07
N LYS A 155 -22.52 0.48 -7.95
CA LYS A 155 -22.98 1.87 -7.87
C LYS A 155 -21.91 2.68 -7.15
N LEU A 156 -21.50 3.80 -7.75
CA LEU A 156 -20.53 4.73 -7.17
C LEU A 156 -21.24 6.02 -6.83
N ASP A 157 -20.83 6.66 -5.75
CA ASP A 157 -21.25 7.98 -5.39
C ASP A 157 -20.07 8.85 -4.96
N SER A 158 -20.05 10.10 -5.39
CA SER A 158 -19.05 11.09 -4.98
C SER A 158 -19.62 12.49 -5.07
N LYS A 159 -19.36 13.30 -4.06
CA LYS A 159 -19.76 14.72 -4.06
C LYS A 159 -19.17 15.52 -5.23
N GLU A 160 -18.12 15.06 -5.84
CA GLU A 160 -17.51 15.66 -7.03
C GLU A 160 -18.08 15.12 -8.34
N GLY A 161 -18.67 13.94 -8.30
CA GLY A 161 -19.06 13.21 -9.52
C GLY A 161 -20.39 13.63 -10.08
N PRO A 162 -20.53 13.74 -11.43
CA PRO A 162 -21.81 13.93 -12.09
C PRO A 162 -22.74 12.71 -11.95
N TYR A 163 -22.19 11.56 -11.56
CA TYR A 163 -22.88 10.29 -11.30
C TYR A 163 -23.44 10.20 -9.89
N ASN A 164 -23.30 11.25 -9.07
CA ASN A 164 -23.88 11.32 -7.75
C ASN A 164 -25.36 11.69 -7.89
N SER A 165 -26.23 10.73 -7.71
CA SER A 165 -27.67 10.90 -7.78
C SER A 165 -28.34 10.49 -6.48
N GLY A 166 -29.21 11.36 -5.94
CA GLY A 166 -30.05 11.07 -4.79
C GLY A 166 -29.37 11.25 -3.43
N LYS A 167 -28.18 11.83 -3.37
CA LYS A 167 -27.54 12.25 -2.11
C LYS A 167 -27.77 13.74 -1.91
N GLU A 168 -28.34 14.10 -0.78
CA GLU A 168 -28.42 15.50 -0.34
C GLU A 168 -27.11 15.91 0.31
N TYR A 169 -26.57 17.06 -0.07
CA TYR A 169 -25.44 17.69 0.58
C TYR A 169 -25.91 18.72 1.60
N GLU A 170 -25.08 18.98 2.60
CA GLU A 170 -25.37 19.83 3.73
C GLU A 170 -26.05 21.17 3.36
N ASN A 171 -25.72 21.74 2.23
CA ASN A 171 -26.31 22.97 1.73
C ASN A 171 -27.13 22.81 0.45
N GLY A 172 -27.42 21.58 0.01
CA GLY A 172 -28.16 21.30 -1.23
C GLY A 172 -27.48 21.82 -2.50
N ASN A 173 -26.28 22.40 -2.39
CA ASN A 173 -25.58 23.06 -3.47
C ASN A 173 -24.67 22.05 -4.22
N MET A 174 -24.99 21.83 -5.48
CA MET A 174 -24.26 20.94 -6.39
C MET A 174 -23.28 21.71 -7.30
N GLY A 175 -23.08 23.00 -7.09
CA GLY A 175 -22.07 23.82 -7.75
C GLY A 175 -20.65 23.47 -7.31
N HIS A 176 -19.67 24.17 -7.83
CA HIS A 176 -18.25 23.98 -7.47
C HIS A 176 -17.77 22.52 -7.61
N ARG A 177 -18.08 21.90 -8.76
CA ARG A 177 -17.64 20.54 -9.09
C ARG A 177 -16.79 20.53 -10.34
N PRO A 178 -15.78 19.65 -10.41
CA PRO A 178 -15.10 19.43 -11.65
C PRO A 178 -16.07 18.81 -12.68
N GLN A 179 -15.90 19.20 -13.94
CA GLN A 179 -16.59 18.52 -15.04
C GLN A 179 -15.88 17.19 -15.36
N ILE A 180 -16.55 16.32 -16.10
CA ILE A 180 -15.91 15.14 -16.67
C ILE A 180 -14.63 15.57 -17.41
N LYS A 181 -13.51 14.97 -17.08
CA LYS A 181 -12.16 15.33 -17.60
C LYS A 181 -11.73 16.77 -17.33
N GLY A 182 -12.31 17.44 -16.37
CA GLY A 182 -12.04 18.85 -16.05
C GLY A 182 -11.49 19.11 -14.67
N GLY A 183 -10.99 18.08 -13.97
CA GLY A 183 -10.54 18.15 -12.57
C GLY A 183 -9.05 18.42 -12.36
N TYR A 184 -8.25 18.69 -13.42
CA TYR A 184 -6.83 18.86 -13.24
C TYR A 184 -6.47 20.22 -12.65
N PHE A 185 -5.89 20.21 -11.44
CA PHE A 185 -5.36 21.37 -10.72
C PHE A 185 -6.35 22.48 -10.33
N PRO A 186 -7.65 22.25 -10.08
CA PRO A 186 -8.49 23.32 -9.60
C PRO A 186 -8.10 23.72 -8.16
N VAL A 187 -8.40 24.94 -7.80
CA VAL A 187 -8.33 25.35 -6.40
C VAL A 187 -9.63 25.03 -5.67
N PRO A 188 -9.64 24.93 -4.33
CA PRO A 188 -10.89 24.90 -3.57
C PRO A 188 -11.81 26.10 -3.93
N PRO A 189 -13.15 25.95 -3.94
CA PRO A 189 -13.91 24.79 -3.46
C PRO A 189 -14.12 23.68 -4.50
N VAL A 190 -13.68 23.84 -5.77
CA VAL A 190 -13.81 22.80 -6.79
C VAL A 190 -12.97 21.57 -6.40
N ASP A 191 -11.73 21.78 -5.95
CA ASP A 191 -10.96 20.78 -5.24
C ASP A 191 -11.49 20.59 -3.81
N SER A 192 -12.38 19.66 -3.63
CA SER A 192 -13.05 19.45 -2.34
C SER A 192 -12.29 18.54 -1.37
N GLU A 193 -11.15 17.94 -1.80
CA GLU A 193 -10.43 16.92 -1.04
C GLU A 193 -8.97 17.32 -0.72
N GLN A 194 -8.64 18.62 -0.80
CA GLN A 194 -7.29 19.11 -0.53
C GLN A 194 -6.79 18.72 0.86
N ASP A 195 -7.62 18.85 1.89
CA ASP A 195 -7.23 18.55 3.28
C ASP A 195 -6.97 17.06 3.49
N MET A 196 -7.80 16.19 2.88
CA MET A 196 -7.59 14.75 2.92
C MET A 196 -6.27 14.36 2.26
N ARG A 197 -5.91 14.98 1.11
CA ARG A 197 -4.61 14.74 0.47
C ARG A 197 -3.45 15.24 1.34
N GLY A 198 -3.64 16.30 2.10
CA GLY A 198 -2.67 16.76 3.11
C GLY A 198 -2.41 15.70 4.19
N GLU A 199 -3.48 15.04 4.68
CA GLU A 199 -3.36 13.94 5.65
C GLU A 199 -2.65 12.71 5.05
N TYR A 200 -2.85 12.39 3.77
CA TYR A 200 -2.06 11.34 3.11
C TYR A 200 -0.57 11.64 3.17
N LEU A 201 -0.14 12.84 2.76
CA LEU A 201 1.28 13.19 2.75
C LEU A 201 1.89 13.18 4.16
N LYS A 202 1.14 13.61 5.17
CA LYS A 202 1.57 13.57 6.56
C LYS A 202 1.86 12.14 7.00
N ASN A 203 0.89 11.23 6.82
CA ASN A 203 1.04 9.83 7.21
C ASN A 203 2.09 9.08 6.37
N LEU A 204 2.23 9.39 5.07
CA LEU A 204 3.30 8.85 4.24
C LEU A 204 4.69 9.22 4.77
N LYS A 205 4.87 10.45 5.26
CA LYS A 205 6.13 10.86 5.92
C LYS A 205 6.37 10.10 7.22
N GLU A 206 5.34 9.88 8.03
CA GLU A 206 5.45 9.15 9.30
C GLU A 206 5.93 7.70 9.09
N VAL A 207 5.48 7.04 8.02
CA VAL A 207 5.94 5.70 7.65
C VAL A 207 7.23 5.69 6.81
N GLY A 208 7.91 6.84 6.70
CA GLY A 208 9.23 6.97 6.10
C GLY A 208 9.26 7.10 4.57
N ILE A 209 8.15 7.41 3.92
CA ILE A 209 8.12 7.71 2.48
C ILE A 209 8.45 9.20 2.27
N LYS A 210 9.41 9.47 1.40
CA LYS A 210 9.69 10.84 0.95
C LYS A 210 8.66 11.24 -0.10
N VAL A 211 7.87 12.28 0.23
CA VAL A 211 6.82 12.81 -0.63
C VAL A 211 7.19 14.19 -1.17
N GLU A 212 6.62 14.56 -2.31
CA GLU A 212 6.85 15.84 -2.98
C GLU A 212 5.62 16.74 -2.97
N LYS A 213 4.52 16.26 -3.52
CA LYS A 213 3.34 17.05 -3.86
C LYS A 213 2.08 16.20 -3.78
N HIS A 214 0.95 16.88 -3.83
CA HIS A 214 -0.34 16.27 -4.12
C HIS A 214 -1.16 17.21 -5.00
N HIS A 215 -2.07 16.65 -5.76
CA HIS A 215 -3.03 17.42 -6.54
C HIS A 215 -4.28 16.60 -6.87
N HIS A 216 -5.32 17.30 -7.30
CA HIS A 216 -6.48 16.72 -7.91
C HIS A 216 -6.15 16.32 -9.34
N GLU A 217 -6.56 15.14 -9.76
CA GLU A 217 -6.37 14.61 -11.10
C GLU A 217 -7.52 14.98 -12.06
N VAL A 218 -7.40 14.52 -13.31
CA VAL A 218 -8.28 14.94 -14.42
C VAL A 218 -9.73 14.52 -14.22
N ALA A 219 -9.99 13.32 -13.71
CA ALA A 219 -11.36 12.89 -13.44
C ALA A 219 -11.88 13.45 -12.11
N PRO A 220 -13.19 13.72 -11.97
CA PRO A 220 -13.81 13.89 -10.67
C PRO A 220 -13.44 12.75 -9.72
N SER A 221 -13.14 13.06 -8.47
CA SER A 221 -12.75 12.08 -7.44
C SER A 221 -11.40 11.41 -7.66
N GLN A 222 -10.60 11.86 -8.60
CA GLN A 222 -9.28 11.30 -8.89
C GLN A 222 -8.17 12.15 -8.27
N HIS A 223 -7.17 11.48 -7.69
CA HIS A 223 -6.08 12.09 -6.93
C HIS A 223 -4.75 11.47 -7.28
N GLU A 224 -3.69 12.27 -7.09
CA GLU A 224 -2.31 11.82 -7.16
C GLU A 224 -1.48 12.41 -6.02
N LEU A 225 -0.51 11.61 -5.53
CA LEU A 225 0.48 12.04 -4.54
C LEU A 225 1.86 11.69 -5.10
N GLY A 226 2.70 12.69 -5.29
CA GLY A 226 4.08 12.52 -5.74
C GLY A 226 4.98 11.98 -4.65
N MET A 227 5.78 10.97 -4.98
CA MET A 227 6.86 10.47 -4.13
C MET A 227 8.20 10.48 -4.89
N TYR A 228 9.30 10.62 -4.14
CA TYR A 228 10.63 10.58 -4.74
C TYR A 228 10.93 9.20 -5.34
N PHE A 229 11.65 9.19 -6.45
CA PHE A 229 12.12 7.97 -7.08
C PHE A 229 13.12 7.20 -6.18
N GLY A 230 13.28 5.91 -6.41
CA GLY A 230 14.22 5.04 -5.68
C GLY A 230 14.50 3.74 -6.44
N THR A 231 15.22 2.81 -5.81
CA THR A 231 15.51 1.51 -6.40
C THR A 231 14.27 0.61 -6.44
N LEU A 232 14.32 -0.44 -7.23
CA LEU A 232 13.16 -1.31 -7.53
C LEU A 232 12.48 -1.83 -6.25
N VAL A 233 13.22 -2.54 -5.39
CA VAL A 233 12.65 -3.13 -4.17
C VAL A 233 12.12 -2.06 -3.23
N ASN A 234 12.86 -0.95 -3.08
CA ASN A 234 12.43 0.16 -2.23
C ASN A 234 11.11 0.79 -2.72
N GLN A 235 10.97 1.00 -4.04
CA GLN A 235 9.74 1.57 -4.59
C GLN A 235 8.58 0.57 -4.62
N ALA A 236 8.84 -0.71 -4.81
CA ALA A 236 7.81 -1.74 -4.68
C ALA A 236 7.21 -1.75 -3.26
N ASP A 237 8.06 -1.73 -2.22
CA ASP A 237 7.62 -1.61 -0.83
C ASP A 237 6.88 -0.27 -0.59
N ASN A 238 7.38 0.85 -1.15
CA ASN A 238 6.75 2.15 -1.03
C ASN A 238 5.36 2.19 -1.65
N VAL A 239 5.14 1.58 -2.82
CA VAL A 239 3.82 1.51 -3.47
C VAL A 239 2.84 0.71 -2.62
N GLN A 240 3.25 -0.40 -2.03
CA GLN A 240 2.39 -1.16 -1.13
C GLN A 240 1.99 -0.33 0.11
N LEU A 241 2.94 0.37 0.69
CA LEU A 241 2.71 1.21 1.86
C LEU A 241 1.89 2.47 1.50
N TYR A 242 2.13 3.06 0.34
CA TYR A 242 1.32 4.14 -0.20
C TYR A 242 -0.16 3.74 -0.32
N LYS A 243 -0.43 2.58 -0.92
CA LYS A 243 -1.81 2.06 -1.05
C LYS A 243 -2.46 1.84 0.33
N TYR A 244 -1.71 1.29 1.28
CA TYR A 244 -2.18 1.09 2.65
C TYR A 244 -2.54 2.43 3.31
N VAL A 245 -1.63 3.41 3.29
CA VAL A 245 -1.87 4.74 3.88
C VAL A 245 -3.06 5.44 3.24
N VAL A 246 -3.16 5.41 1.91
CA VAL A 246 -4.30 6.00 1.19
C VAL A 246 -5.62 5.35 1.62
N GLN A 247 -5.68 4.03 1.69
CA GLN A 247 -6.88 3.31 2.11
C GLN A 247 -7.26 3.62 3.57
N MET A 248 -6.29 3.66 4.48
CA MET A 248 -6.53 3.92 5.90
C MET A 248 -6.99 5.36 6.17
N VAL A 249 -6.32 6.35 5.59
CA VAL A 249 -6.76 7.75 5.72
C VAL A 249 -8.12 7.96 5.07
N THR A 250 -8.35 7.44 3.86
CA THR A 250 -9.66 7.52 3.20
C THR A 250 -10.77 6.93 4.08
N HIS A 251 -10.50 5.77 4.70
CA HIS A 251 -11.43 5.12 5.62
C HIS A 251 -11.75 6.02 6.83
N SER A 252 -10.77 6.72 7.39
CA SER A 252 -10.98 7.64 8.51
C SER A 252 -11.86 8.84 8.15
N PHE A 253 -11.92 9.21 6.87
CA PHE A 253 -12.86 10.21 6.34
C PHE A 253 -14.23 9.63 5.97
N GLY A 254 -14.49 8.36 6.26
CA GLY A 254 -15.76 7.69 5.93
C GLY A 254 -15.95 7.42 4.44
N LYS A 255 -14.86 7.34 3.66
CA LYS A 255 -14.84 7.18 2.20
C LYS A 255 -14.13 5.89 1.79
N THR A 256 -14.12 5.60 0.49
CA THR A 256 -13.47 4.42 -0.10
C THR A 256 -12.51 4.85 -1.20
N ALA A 257 -11.24 4.45 -1.08
CA ALA A 257 -10.25 4.61 -2.14
C ALA A 257 -10.13 3.34 -3.00
N THR A 258 -9.89 3.53 -4.30
CA THR A 258 -9.59 2.44 -5.22
C THR A 258 -8.44 2.78 -6.16
N PHE A 259 -7.58 1.80 -6.39
CA PHE A 259 -6.51 1.83 -7.38
C PHE A 259 -6.88 1.07 -8.66
N MET A 260 -8.16 0.84 -8.89
CA MET A 260 -8.62 0.27 -10.17
C MET A 260 -8.17 1.15 -11.32
N PRO A 261 -7.65 0.55 -12.41
CA PRO A 261 -7.17 1.32 -13.55
C PRO A 261 -8.24 2.23 -14.18
N LYS A 262 -9.50 1.82 -14.17
CA LYS A 262 -10.60 2.60 -14.74
C LYS A 262 -11.94 2.30 -14.05
N PRO A 263 -12.19 2.86 -12.87
CA PRO A 263 -13.43 2.60 -12.13
C PRO A 263 -14.66 3.26 -12.75
N VAL A 264 -14.48 4.34 -13.50
CA VAL A 264 -15.56 5.09 -14.17
C VAL A 264 -15.40 5.04 -15.68
N ALA A 265 -16.32 4.36 -16.37
CA ALA A 265 -16.32 4.29 -17.82
C ALA A 265 -16.52 5.69 -18.44
N GLY A 266 -15.75 6.01 -19.47
CA GLY A 266 -15.83 7.30 -20.19
C GLY A 266 -15.01 8.43 -19.58
N ASP A 267 -14.57 8.32 -18.32
CA ASP A 267 -13.66 9.27 -17.70
C ASP A 267 -12.18 8.85 -17.79
N ASN A 268 -11.26 9.59 -17.19
CA ASN A 268 -9.86 9.20 -17.15
C ASN A 268 -9.64 7.95 -16.29
N GLY A 269 -8.58 7.20 -16.60
CA GLY A 269 -8.09 6.08 -15.80
C GLY A 269 -6.97 6.50 -14.88
N SER A 270 -6.63 5.63 -13.92
CA SER A 270 -5.50 5.79 -13.02
C SER A 270 -4.22 5.29 -13.67
N GLY A 271 -3.19 6.16 -13.69
CA GLY A 271 -1.83 5.83 -14.05
C GLY A 271 -1.03 5.22 -12.89
N MET A 272 0.25 4.90 -13.20
CA MET A 272 1.22 4.43 -12.21
C MET A 272 2.66 4.74 -12.64
#